data_67f35e2e9db991ae86c69728272c269a
#
_entry.id   67f35e2e9db991ae86c69728272c269a
#
_cell.length_a   1.000
_cell.length_b   1.000
_cell.length_c   1.000
_cell.angle_alpha   90.00
_cell.angle_beta   90.00
_cell.angle_gamma   90.00
#
_symmetry.space_group_name_H-M   'P 1'
#
loop_
_entity.id
_entity.type
_entity.pdbx_description
1 polymer ?
#
loop_
_entity_poly.entity_id
_entity_poly.type
_entity_poly.pdbx_seq_one_letter_code
_entity_poly.pdbx_strand_id
1 'polypeptide(L)'
;RLAYDCNRPPEAEGAMPELSEVFEVHGNKNLLPSARLARTTEIYRPFHRAIEDFLDKRAAEKRPTIIVTMHSFTPVYKGKPREFDVGFLFDRDNWLANFLVKAFPTERARLNEPYGPKDGVMHTTNLHAAPRGLKHVMIEIRNDLIANHAGQNTWANHLTVPLAQAANILGGQHDYRNAHAR
;
A
#
# COMPACT_ATOMS: atom_id res chain seq x y z
N ARG A 1 -8.91 -9.78 -3.95
CA ARG A 1 -9.27 -8.47 -4.46
C ARG A 1 -10.56 -8.46 -5.30
N LEU A 2 -10.83 -9.48 -6.13
CA LEU A 2 -12.05 -9.51 -6.95
C LEU A 2 -13.34 -9.59 -6.11
N ALA A 3 -13.34 -10.34 -5.01
CA ALA A 3 -14.50 -10.42 -4.12
C ALA A 3 -14.69 -9.15 -3.30
N TYR A 4 -13.59 -8.55 -2.85
CA TYR A 4 -13.54 -7.32 -2.08
C TYR A 4 -12.16 -6.68 -2.18
N ASP A 5 -12.06 -5.39 -2.51
CA ASP A 5 -10.82 -4.62 -2.42
C ASP A 5 -10.71 -3.98 -1.03
N CYS A 6 -9.99 -4.64 -0.11
CA CYS A 6 -9.79 -4.14 1.25
C CYS A 6 -9.08 -2.78 1.32
N ASN A 7 -8.47 -2.33 0.24
CA ASN A 7 -7.91 -0.98 0.17
C ASN A 7 -8.95 0.08 -0.27
N ARG A 8 -10.25 -0.23 -0.06
CA ARG A 8 -11.38 0.69 -0.26
C ARG A 8 -12.33 0.59 0.94
N PRO A 9 -12.91 1.71 1.40
CA PRO A 9 -13.91 1.66 2.45
C PRO A 9 -15.19 0.97 1.95
N PRO A 10 -16.02 0.39 2.85
CA PRO A 10 -17.19 -0.40 2.46
C PRO A 10 -18.22 0.30 1.58
N GLU A 11 -18.35 1.60 1.74
CA GLU A 11 -19.26 2.45 0.98
C GLU A 11 -18.75 2.82 -0.42
N ALA A 12 -17.46 2.64 -0.68
CA ALA A 12 -16.89 2.96 -1.97
C ALA A 12 -17.36 1.97 -3.05
N GLU A 13 -17.71 2.50 -4.22
CA GLU A 13 -18.07 1.69 -5.38
C GLU A 13 -16.95 0.72 -5.76
N GLY A 14 -15.71 1.18 -5.70
CA GLY A 14 -14.53 0.37 -6.00
C GLY A 14 -14.18 -0.72 -5.00
N ALA A 15 -14.92 -0.85 -3.86
CA ALA A 15 -14.72 -1.95 -2.91
C ALA A 15 -15.11 -3.31 -3.50
N MET A 16 -16.18 -3.33 -4.29
CA MET A 16 -16.70 -4.53 -4.98
C MET A 16 -17.12 -4.13 -6.40
N PRO A 17 -16.18 -3.77 -7.28
CA PRO A 17 -16.49 -3.23 -8.59
C PRO A 17 -17.09 -4.31 -9.51
N GLU A 18 -18.12 -3.97 -10.28
CA GLU A 18 -18.68 -4.84 -11.32
C GLU A 18 -17.79 -4.89 -12.57
N LEU A 19 -17.02 -3.81 -12.79
CA LEU A 19 -16.10 -3.69 -13.91
C LEU A 19 -14.72 -3.28 -13.39
N SER A 20 -13.68 -4.02 -13.76
CA SER A 20 -12.29 -3.68 -13.50
C SER A 20 -11.59 -3.42 -14.84
N GLU A 21 -11.37 -2.14 -15.17
CA GLU A 21 -10.92 -1.65 -16.46
C GLU A 21 -11.88 -2.07 -17.60
N VAL A 22 -11.60 -3.19 -18.28
CA VAL A 22 -12.44 -3.76 -19.35
C VAL A 22 -13.01 -5.13 -18.98
N PHE A 23 -12.65 -5.66 -17.82
CA PHE A 23 -13.04 -7.00 -17.38
C PHE A 23 -14.25 -6.95 -16.45
N GLU A 24 -15.29 -7.67 -16.80
CA GLU A 24 -16.44 -7.85 -15.94
C GLU A 24 -16.11 -8.79 -14.76
N VAL A 25 -16.48 -8.36 -13.57
CA VAL A 25 -16.39 -9.17 -12.35
C VAL A 25 -17.76 -9.79 -12.08
N HIS A 26 -18.06 -10.88 -12.75
CA HIS A 26 -19.40 -11.50 -12.72
C HIS A 26 -19.94 -11.74 -11.30
N GLY A 27 -19.09 -12.12 -10.35
CA GLY A 27 -19.48 -12.31 -8.95
C GLY A 27 -19.84 -11.02 -8.20
N ASN A 28 -19.68 -9.87 -8.81
CA ASN A 28 -20.04 -8.57 -8.24
C ASN A 28 -21.27 -7.94 -8.91
N LYS A 29 -21.76 -8.53 -10.01
CA LYS A 29 -22.95 -8.00 -10.70
C LYS A 29 -24.19 -8.12 -9.82
N ASN A 30 -24.93 -7.03 -9.72
CA ASN A 30 -26.20 -6.96 -8.99
C ASN A 30 -26.13 -7.48 -7.54
N LEU A 31 -25.00 -7.22 -6.85
CA LEU A 31 -24.86 -7.63 -5.45
C LEU A 31 -25.93 -6.99 -4.57
N LEU A 32 -26.71 -7.85 -3.92
CA LEU A 32 -27.70 -7.43 -2.92
C LEU A 32 -26.97 -6.76 -1.73
N PRO A 33 -27.61 -5.82 -1.02
CA PRO A 33 -27.05 -5.19 0.17
C PRO A 33 -26.59 -6.20 1.24
N SER A 34 -27.34 -7.31 1.41
CA SER A 34 -26.97 -8.40 2.33
C SER A 34 -25.68 -9.10 1.92
N ALA A 35 -25.45 -9.35 0.63
CA ALA A 35 -24.23 -9.95 0.13
C ALA A 35 -23.01 -9.00 0.27
N ARG A 36 -23.22 -7.69 0.03
CA ARG A 36 -22.19 -6.67 0.30
C ARG A 36 -21.83 -6.61 1.78
N LEU A 37 -22.82 -6.65 2.66
CA LEU A 37 -22.61 -6.67 4.10
C LEU A 37 -21.88 -7.92 4.56
N ALA A 38 -22.24 -9.10 4.05
CA ALA A 38 -21.54 -10.35 4.34
C ALA A 38 -20.07 -10.27 3.98
N ARG A 39 -19.71 -9.82 2.77
CA ARG A 39 -18.31 -9.64 2.37
C ARG A 39 -17.56 -8.61 3.21
N THR A 40 -18.23 -7.52 3.58
CA THR A 40 -17.65 -6.53 4.49
C THR A 40 -17.33 -7.17 5.85
N THR A 41 -18.24 -8.00 6.36
CA THR A 41 -18.09 -8.65 7.67
C THR A 41 -17.04 -9.76 7.63
N GLU A 42 -17.01 -10.56 6.56
CA GLU A 42 -16.19 -11.76 6.47
C GLU A 42 -14.79 -11.53 5.88
N ILE A 43 -14.61 -10.44 5.10
CA ILE A 43 -13.33 -10.16 4.43
C ILE A 43 -12.72 -8.85 4.95
N TYR A 44 -13.44 -7.72 4.80
CA TYR A 44 -12.88 -6.41 5.12
C TYR A 44 -12.58 -6.24 6.61
N ARG A 45 -13.56 -6.52 7.48
CA ARG A 45 -13.37 -6.34 8.93
C ARG A 45 -12.27 -7.20 9.53
N PRO A 46 -12.19 -8.51 9.24
CA PRO A 46 -11.08 -9.35 9.74
C PRO A 46 -9.72 -8.91 9.23
N PHE A 47 -9.62 -8.49 7.96
CA PHE A 47 -8.37 -7.99 7.40
C PHE A 47 -7.87 -6.75 8.15
N HIS A 48 -8.73 -5.75 8.32
CA HIS A 48 -8.34 -4.51 9.00
C HIS A 48 -8.10 -4.72 10.49
N ARG A 49 -8.88 -5.58 11.15
CA ARG A 49 -8.68 -5.94 12.55
C ARG A 49 -7.32 -6.62 12.76
N ALA A 50 -6.93 -7.53 11.89
CA ALA A 50 -5.62 -8.20 11.98
C ALA A 50 -4.46 -7.19 11.89
N ILE A 51 -4.56 -6.17 11.02
CA ILE A 51 -3.57 -5.09 10.93
C ILE A 51 -3.56 -4.27 12.23
N GLU A 52 -4.72 -3.90 12.74
CA GLU A 52 -4.88 -3.11 13.96
C GLU A 52 -4.27 -3.83 15.16
N ASP A 53 -4.67 -5.08 15.42
CA ASP A 53 -4.17 -5.91 16.51
C ASP A 53 -2.63 -6.05 16.45
N PHE A 54 -2.09 -6.23 15.24
CA PHE A 54 -0.65 -6.34 15.03
C PHE A 54 0.09 -5.02 15.32
N LEU A 55 -0.46 -3.90 14.89
CA LEU A 55 0.13 -2.58 15.14
C LEU A 55 0.06 -2.20 16.61
N ASP A 56 -1.05 -2.50 17.29
CA ASP A 56 -1.23 -2.22 18.71
C ASP A 56 -0.28 -3.07 19.57
N LYS A 57 -0.07 -4.35 19.18
CA LYS A 57 0.95 -5.18 19.82
C LYS A 57 2.35 -4.59 19.66
N ARG A 58 2.73 -4.14 18.46
CA ARG A 58 4.04 -3.51 18.23
C ARG A 58 4.20 -2.21 19.02
N ALA A 59 3.13 -1.43 19.13
CA ALA A 59 3.14 -0.20 19.94
C ALA A 59 3.32 -0.49 21.43
N ALA A 60 2.61 -1.49 21.96
CA ALA A 60 2.77 -1.94 23.36
C ALA A 60 4.21 -2.43 23.65
N GLU A 61 4.84 -3.10 22.68
CA GLU A 61 6.25 -3.54 22.75
C GLU A 61 7.25 -2.39 22.47
N LYS A 62 6.79 -1.16 22.24
CA LYS A 62 7.60 0.02 21.86
C LYS A 62 8.51 -0.23 20.66
N ARG A 63 8.06 -1.06 19.70
CA ARG A 63 8.85 -1.39 18.51
C ARG A 63 8.70 -0.32 17.45
N PRO A 64 9.80 0.28 16.95
CA PRO A 64 9.76 1.18 15.81
C PRO A 64 9.06 0.51 14.63
N THR A 65 8.13 1.22 14.00
CA THR A 65 7.27 0.63 12.97
C THR A 65 7.12 1.58 11.80
N ILE A 66 7.29 1.04 10.59
CA ILE A 66 6.87 1.64 9.33
C ILE A 66 5.82 0.75 8.68
N ILE A 67 4.92 1.32 7.89
CA ILE A 67 3.94 0.56 7.11
C ILE A 67 4.27 0.70 5.64
N VAL A 68 4.44 -0.45 4.98
CA VAL A 68 4.61 -0.53 3.53
C VAL A 68 3.50 -1.41 2.97
N THR A 69 2.69 -0.86 2.07
CA THR A 69 1.71 -1.64 1.32
C THR A 69 2.24 -1.92 -0.07
N MET A 70 2.18 -3.21 -0.49
CA MET A 70 2.72 -3.65 -1.77
C MET A 70 1.59 -3.89 -2.76
N HIS A 71 1.65 -3.21 -3.88
CA HIS A 71 0.68 -3.28 -4.96
C HIS A 71 1.36 -3.41 -6.31
N SER A 72 0.56 -3.57 -7.36
CA SER A 72 1.06 -3.57 -8.73
C SER A 72 0.07 -2.92 -9.69
N PHE A 73 0.59 -2.33 -10.75
CA PHE A 73 -0.17 -1.69 -11.81
C PHE A 73 0.13 -2.27 -13.19
N THR A 74 -0.80 -2.10 -14.13
CA THR A 74 -0.65 -2.58 -15.51
C THR A 74 0.27 -1.68 -16.32
N PRO A 75 1.11 -2.23 -17.23
CA PRO A 75 1.99 -1.44 -18.11
C PRO A 75 1.23 -0.57 -19.09
N VAL A 76 -0.01 -0.93 -19.41
CA VAL A 76 -0.92 -0.15 -20.25
C VAL A 76 -2.25 -0.02 -19.53
N TYR A 77 -2.82 1.17 -19.48
CA TYR A 77 -4.13 1.44 -18.91
C TYR A 77 -4.98 2.26 -19.86
N LYS A 78 -6.14 1.72 -20.26
CA LYS A 78 -7.04 2.36 -21.24
C LYS A 78 -6.30 2.82 -22.51
N GLY A 79 -5.41 1.96 -23.04
CA GLY A 79 -4.63 2.21 -24.23
C GLY A 79 -3.42 3.15 -24.05
N LYS A 80 -3.17 3.67 -22.85
CA LYS A 80 -2.02 4.55 -22.58
C LYS A 80 -0.90 3.76 -21.90
N PRO A 81 0.32 3.73 -22.49
CA PRO A 81 1.48 3.14 -21.84
C PRO A 81 1.87 3.86 -20.55
N ARG A 82 2.42 3.11 -19.61
CA ARG A 82 3.04 3.58 -18.37
C ARG A 82 4.51 3.20 -18.42
N GLU A 83 5.37 4.16 -18.70
CA GLU A 83 6.77 3.91 -19.05
C GLU A 83 7.69 3.73 -17.83
N PHE A 84 7.23 4.07 -16.63
CA PHE A 84 7.99 3.87 -15.40
C PHE A 84 7.72 2.51 -14.77
N ASP A 85 8.60 2.09 -13.87
CA ASP A 85 8.59 0.73 -13.31
C ASP A 85 7.96 0.67 -11.92
N VAL A 86 8.11 1.73 -11.11
CA VAL A 86 7.64 1.78 -9.73
C VAL A 86 7.09 3.14 -9.34
N GLY A 87 5.99 3.14 -8.62
CA GLY A 87 5.41 4.31 -7.98
C GLY A 87 5.51 4.22 -6.45
N PHE A 88 5.87 5.34 -5.82
CA PHE A 88 5.85 5.52 -4.38
C PHE A 88 4.76 6.51 -4.01
N LEU A 89 3.66 6.01 -3.44
CA LEU A 89 2.46 6.78 -3.19
C LEU A 89 2.38 7.19 -1.72
N PHE A 90 1.98 8.42 -1.49
CA PHE A 90 1.80 9.02 -0.17
C PHE A 90 0.67 10.05 -0.20
N ASP A 91 0.13 10.35 0.97
CA ASP A 91 -0.82 11.45 1.16
C ASP A 91 -0.11 12.59 1.93
N ARG A 92 -0.28 12.70 3.24
CA ARG A 92 0.28 13.79 4.05
C ARG A 92 1.75 13.59 4.41
N ASP A 93 2.13 12.35 4.75
CA ASP A 93 3.51 12.01 5.10
C ASP A 93 4.25 11.49 3.86
N ASN A 94 5.16 12.30 3.36
CA ASN A 94 5.94 11.99 2.16
C ASN A 94 7.38 11.52 2.46
N TRP A 95 7.76 11.41 3.73
CA TRP A 95 9.15 11.15 4.09
C TRP A 95 9.67 9.84 3.48
N LEU A 96 8.93 8.75 3.69
CA LEU A 96 9.35 7.42 3.22
C LEU A 96 9.34 7.33 1.69
N ALA A 97 8.35 7.88 1.02
CA ALA A 97 8.28 7.93 -0.43
C ALA A 97 9.44 8.71 -1.05
N ASN A 98 9.74 9.89 -0.49
CA ASN A 98 10.88 10.71 -0.92
C ASN A 98 12.24 10.07 -0.60
N PHE A 99 12.33 9.25 0.45
CA PHE A 99 13.52 8.49 0.75
C PHE A 99 13.74 7.37 -0.27
N LEU A 100 12.68 6.60 -0.54
CA LEU A 100 12.76 5.42 -1.42
C LEU A 100 12.97 5.80 -2.89
N VAL A 101 12.31 6.84 -3.40
CA VAL A 101 12.43 7.21 -4.81
C VAL A 101 13.85 7.53 -5.21
N LYS A 102 14.67 8.05 -4.29
CA LYS A 102 16.09 8.37 -4.53
C LYS A 102 16.99 7.15 -4.76
N ALA A 103 16.53 5.96 -4.38
CA ALA A 103 17.26 4.72 -4.62
C ALA A 103 17.10 4.19 -6.06
N PHE A 104 16.28 4.85 -6.89
CA PHE A 104 15.98 4.43 -8.25
C PHE A 104 16.34 5.53 -9.26
N PRO A 105 16.70 5.16 -10.51
CA PRO A 105 16.83 6.13 -11.61
C PRO A 105 15.53 6.92 -11.81
N THR A 106 15.67 8.21 -12.10
CA THR A 106 14.53 9.15 -12.18
C THR A 106 13.50 8.77 -13.24
N GLU A 107 13.94 8.18 -14.35
CA GLU A 107 13.08 7.70 -15.43
C GLU A 107 12.27 6.46 -15.05
N ARG A 108 12.72 5.69 -14.05
CA ARG A 108 12.11 4.41 -13.65
C ARG A 108 11.17 4.51 -12.46
N ALA A 109 11.28 5.56 -11.66
CA ALA A 109 10.49 5.73 -10.45
C ALA A 109 9.69 7.03 -10.44
N ARG A 110 8.50 7.03 -9.86
CA ARG A 110 7.60 8.19 -9.76
C ARG A 110 7.04 8.34 -8.36
N LEU A 111 6.67 9.56 -8.01
CA LEU A 111 5.92 9.90 -6.81
C LEU A 111 4.45 10.14 -7.18
N ASN A 112 3.53 9.48 -6.44
CA ASN A 112 2.09 9.59 -6.66
C ASN A 112 1.66 9.31 -8.12
N GLU A 113 2.31 8.32 -8.74
CA GLU A 113 1.94 7.73 -10.02
C GLU A 113 2.04 6.20 -9.92
N PRO A 114 1.18 5.45 -10.66
CA PRO A 114 0.14 5.90 -11.60
C PRO A 114 -1.15 6.33 -10.92
N TYR A 115 -1.18 6.32 -9.60
CA TYR A 115 -2.30 6.73 -8.76
C TYR A 115 -1.80 7.70 -7.69
N GLY A 116 -2.72 8.48 -7.12
CA GLY A 116 -2.43 9.38 -6.02
C GLY A 116 -3.58 9.44 -4.99
N PRO A 117 -3.50 10.30 -3.98
CA PRO A 117 -4.51 10.41 -2.93
C PRO A 117 -5.93 10.65 -3.45
N LYS A 118 -6.07 11.38 -4.57
CA LYS A 118 -7.37 11.68 -5.20
C LYS A 118 -8.08 10.45 -5.76
N ASP A 119 -7.35 9.38 -6.03
CA ASP A 119 -7.88 8.14 -6.60
C ASP A 119 -8.45 7.19 -5.52
N GLY A 120 -8.41 7.62 -4.25
CA GLY A 120 -8.92 6.85 -3.12
C GLY A 120 -8.13 5.57 -2.81
N VAL A 121 -6.88 5.46 -3.30
CA VAL A 121 -6.04 4.25 -3.15
C VAL A 121 -5.33 4.17 -1.81
N MET A 122 -5.38 5.21 -0.99
CA MET A 122 -4.63 5.30 0.26
C MET A 122 -5.41 4.82 1.50
N HIS A 123 -6.51 4.09 1.32
CA HIS A 123 -7.42 3.73 2.41
C HIS A 123 -6.72 2.99 3.56
N THR A 124 -5.94 1.95 3.28
CA THR A 124 -5.26 1.15 4.30
C THR A 124 -4.26 1.98 5.09
N THR A 125 -3.44 2.79 4.44
CA THR A 125 -2.45 3.65 5.11
C THR A 125 -3.12 4.78 5.89
N ASN A 126 -4.19 5.37 5.36
CA ASN A 126 -4.95 6.42 6.04
C ASN A 126 -5.71 5.89 7.26
N LEU A 127 -6.18 4.64 7.20
CA LEU A 127 -6.88 4.00 8.32
C LEU A 127 -5.92 3.60 9.45
N HIS A 128 -4.75 3.06 9.13
CA HIS A 128 -3.89 2.44 10.12
C HIS A 128 -2.61 3.22 10.45
N ALA A 129 -1.95 3.83 9.46
CA ALA A 129 -0.69 4.52 9.68
C ALA A 129 -0.89 5.96 10.13
N ALA A 130 -1.71 6.72 9.42
CA ALA A 130 -1.88 8.16 9.65
C ALA A 130 -2.37 8.50 11.08
N PRO A 131 -3.40 7.82 11.66
CA PRO A 131 -3.86 8.11 13.01
C PRO A 131 -2.82 7.78 14.09
N ARG A 132 -1.89 6.85 13.81
CA ARG A 132 -0.81 6.44 14.70
C ARG A 132 0.48 7.25 14.51
N GLY A 133 0.51 8.19 13.57
CA GLY A 133 1.72 8.95 13.22
C GLY A 133 2.85 8.09 12.65
N LEU A 134 2.54 6.91 12.11
CA LEU A 134 3.54 5.99 11.56
C LEU A 134 3.97 6.42 10.17
N LYS A 135 5.28 6.32 9.91
CA LYS A 135 5.82 6.48 8.55
C LYS A 135 5.28 5.38 7.65
N HIS A 136 4.85 5.75 6.45
CA HIS A 136 4.23 4.82 5.54
C HIS A 136 4.44 5.18 4.08
N VAL A 137 4.29 4.19 3.22
CA VAL A 137 4.29 4.33 1.77
C VAL A 137 3.47 3.20 1.15
N MET A 138 2.79 3.50 0.07
CA MET A 138 2.24 2.49 -0.83
C MET A 138 3.18 2.36 -2.03
N ILE A 139 3.65 1.15 -2.29
CA ILE A 139 4.53 0.84 -3.41
C ILE A 139 3.72 0.16 -4.49
N GLU A 140 3.76 0.71 -5.69
CA GLU A 140 3.15 0.18 -6.91
C GLU A 140 4.23 -0.26 -7.88
N ILE A 141 4.37 -1.57 -8.15
CA ILE A 141 5.33 -2.10 -9.13
C ILE A 141 4.58 -2.44 -10.42
N ARG A 142 5.17 -2.13 -11.58
CA ARG A 142 4.58 -2.53 -12.85
C ARG A 142 4.53 -4.05 -12.94
N ASN A 143 3.35 -4.62 -13.15
CA ASN A 143 3.08 -6.04 -12.92
C ASN A 143 3.80 -7.00 -13.88
N ASP A 144 4.14 -6.55 -15.09
CA ASP A 144 4.95 -7.32 -16.04
C ASP A 144 6.38 -7.59 -15.53
N LEU A 145 6.90 -6.71 -14.67
CA LEU A 145 8.23 -6.84 -14.08
C LEU A 145 8.29 -7.86 -12.94
N ILE A 146 7.14 -8.26 -12.40
CA ILE A 146 7.01 -9.24 -11.31
C ILE A 146 6.15 -10.45 -11.71
N ALA A 147 5.99 -10.69 -13.01
CA ALA A 147 5.17 -11.78 -13.54
C ALA A 147 5.74 -13.18 -13.24
N ASN A 148 7.02 -13.30 -12.89
CA ASN A 148 7.68 -14.55 -12.58
C ASN A 148 8.65 -14.42 -11.41
N HIS A 149 9.14 -15.56 -10.89
CA HIS A 149 10.02 -15.60 -9.71
C HIS A 149 11.32 -14.80 -9.89
N ALA A 150 11.91 -14.77 -11.10
CA ALA A 150 13.13 -13.99 -11.34
C ALA A 150 12.87 -12.49 -11.17
N GLY A 151 11.79 -11.98 -11.75
CA GLY A 151 11.36 -10.59 -11.59
C GLY A 151 11.00 -10.26 -10.15
N GLN A 152 10.27 -11.14 -9.46
CA GLN A 152 9.93 -10.99 -8.04
C GLN A 152 11.18 -10.87 -7.17
N ASN A 153 12.17 -11.75 -7.36
CA ASN A 153 13.44 -11.70 -6.64
C ASN A 153 14.24 -10.42 -6.95
N THR A 154 14.26 -10.00 -8.21
CA THR A 154 14.91 -8.75 -8.60
C THR A 154 14.30 -7.56 -7.86
N TRP A 155 12.99 -7.44 -7.86
CA TRP A 155 12.30 -6.34 -7.16
C TRP A 155 12.41 -6.43 -5.64
N ALA A 156 12.38 -7.63 -5.06
CA ALA A 156 12.64 -7.82 -3.64
C ALA A 156 14.05 -7.29 -3.27
N ASN A 157 15.08 -7.61 -4.06
CA ASN A 157 16.44 -7.12 -3.83
C ASN A 157 16.54 -5.60 -3.98
N HIS A 158 15.90 -5.01 -5.00
CA HIS A 158 15.88 -3.54 -5.18
C HIS A 158 15.26 -2.80 -3.99
N LEU A 159 14.25 -3.36 -3.37
CA LEU A 159 13.52 -2.73 -2.27
C LEU A 159 14.11 -3.02 -0.89
N THR A 160 14.75 -4.16 -0.69
CA THR A 160 15.25 -4.60 0.62
C THR A 160 16.22 -3.62 1.24
N VAL A 161 17.23 -3.18 0.49
CA VAL A 161 18.27 -2.29 1.01
C VAL A 161 17.70 -0.92 1.42
N PRO A 162 16.99 -0.19 0.56
CA PRO A 162 16.47 1.12 0.94
C PRO A 162 15.39 1.03 2.04
N LEU A 163 14.58 -0.02 2.09
CA LEU A 163 13.61 -0.22 3.17
C LEU A 163 14.32 -0.50 4.51
N ALA A 164 15.36 -1.33 4.53
CA ALA A 164 16.14 -1.59 5.72
C ALA A 164 16.86 -0.32 6.23
N GLN A 165 17.41 0.48 5.34
CA GLN A 165 18.00 1.77 5.67
C GLN A 165 16.98 2.73 6.29
N ALA A 166 15.79 2.85 5.70
CA ALA A 166 14.72 3.68 6.24
C ALA A 166 14.29 3.21 7.64
N ALA A 167 14.14 1.90 7.84
CA ALA A 167 13.79 1.32 9.13
C ALA A 167 14.87 1.59 10.20
N ASN A 168 16.15 1.48 9.85
CA ASN A 168 17.27 1.77 10.75
C ASN A 168 17.33 3.25 11.15
N ILE A 169 17.10 4.17 10.21
CA ILE A 169 17.05 5.62 10.53
C ILE A 169 15.96 5.90 11.57
N LEU A 170 14.79 5.31 11.42
CA LEU A 170 13.68 5.51 12.35
C LEU A 170 13.91 4.80 13.69
N GLY A 171 14.52 3.61 13.68
CA GLY A 171 14.92 2.88 14.89
C GLY A 171 15.92 3.67 15.72
N GLY A 172 17.00 4.18 15.10
CA GLY A 172 18.00 5.02 15.75
C GLY A 172 17.44 6.33 16.30
N GLN A 173 16.50 6.98 15.61
CA GLN A 173 15.82 8.17 16.11
C GLN A 173 14.94 7.88 17.35
N HIS A 174 14.41 6.67 17.46
CA HIS A 174 13.61 6.26 18.61
C HIS A 174 14.48 6.07 19.86
N ASP A 175 15.65 5.48 19.70
CA ASP A 175 16.61 5.30 20.80
C ASP A 175 17.15 6.63 21.34
N TYR A 176 17.42 7.60 20.43
CA TYR A 176 17.83 8.95 20.83
C TYR A 176 16.79 9.71 21.64
N ARG A 177 15.50 9.62 21.27
CA ARG A 177 14.42 10.28 21.99
C ARG A 177 14.19 9.68 23.39
N ASN A 178 14.31 8.35 23.52
CA ASN A 178 14.18 7.67 24.80
C ASN A 178 15.36 7.90 25.75
N ALA A 179 16.55 8.13 25.20
CA ALA A 179 17.75 8.45 25.99
C ALA A 179 17.73 9.85 26.60
N HIS A 180 17.01 10.80 25.99
CA HIS A 180 16.93 12.21 26.45
C HIS A 180 15.61 12.54 27.17
N ALA A 181 14.72 11.57 27.34
CA ALA A 181 13.47 11.70 28.09
C ALA A 181 13.53 11.17 29.55
N ARG A 182 14.76 10.93 30.07
CA ARG A 182 15.01 10.50 31.45
C ARG A 182 15.64 11.62 32.24
#